data_4a6ec566a2fd1c586b5c26db11ac3b07
#
_entry.id   4a6ec566a2fd1c586b5c26db11ac3b07
#
_cell.length_a   1.000
_cell.length_b   1.000
_cell.length_c   1.000
_cell.angle_alpha   90.00
_cell.angle_beta   90.00
_cell.angle_gamma   90.00
#
_symmetry.space_group_name_H-M   'P 1'
#
loop_
_entity.id
_entity.type
_entity.pdbx_description
1 polymer ?
#
loop_
_entity_poly.entity_id
_entity_poly.type
_entity_poly.pdbx_seq_one_letter_code
_entity_poly.pdbx_strand_id
1 'polypeptide(L)'
;YVEHGVCDLGVVGKDTILENGTGFYEILDLGFGKCRFALAGPKNRDFFGGYSAKTIATKYPNVTRNYVEEKGMDVRIIKIEGSVELAPLLGLSDAIVDIVETGSTLKENGLEVIDDVAPISARLIANVASLKLRKQEIEDLADRMEAAKSSLQRKKEESR
;
A
#
# COMPACT_ATOMS: atom_id res chain seq x y z
N TYR A 1 2.90 -18.19 -2.56
CA TYR A 1 2.81 -19.46 -1.83
C TYR A 1 1.39 -19.72 -1.30
N VAL A 2 0.72 -18.73 -0.74
CA VAL A 2 -0.68 -18.85 -0.26
C VAL A 2 -1.63 -19.02 -1.44
N GLU A 3 -1.49 -18.22 -2.48
CA GLU A 3 -2.31 -18.30 -3.70
C GLU A 3 -2.25 -19.70 -4.33
N HIS A 4 -1.06 -20.28 -4.42
CA HIS A 4 -0.87 -21.61 -5.01
C HIS A 4 -1.06 -22.78 -4.03
N GLY A 5 -1.52 -22.54 -2.82
CA GLY A 5 -1.84 -23.57 -1.83
C GLY A 5 -0.63 -24.28 -1.21
N VAL A 6 0.57 -23.73 -1.36
CA VAL A 6 1.77 -24.21 -0.65
C VAL A 6 1.69 -23.90 0.85
N CYS A 7 1.05 -22.79 1.18
CA CYS A 7 0.73 -22.38 2.55
C CYS A 7 -0.76 -22.13 2.69
N ASP A 8 -1.35 -22.54 3.82
CA ASP A 8 -2.75 -22.28 4.14
C ASP A 8 -3.01 -20.80 4.43
N LEU A 9 -2.08 -20.18 5.15
CA LEU A 9 -2.14 -18.80 5.63
C LEU A 9 -0.84 -18.05 5.34
N GLY A 10 -0.93 -16.73 5.31
CA GLY A 10 0.23 -15.85 5.18
C GLY A 10 -0.03 -14.48 5.80
N VAL A 11 1.05 -13.77 6.07
CA VAL A 11 1.01 -12.36 6.46
C VAL A 11 1.70 -11.55 5.38
N VAL A 12 1.00 -10.57 4.83
CA VAL A 12 1.51 -9.70 3.76
C VAL A 12 1.12 -8.25 4.03
N GLY A 13 1.84 -7.30 3.44
CA GLY A 13 1.43 -5.91 3.44
C GLY A 13 0.20 -5.69 2.54
N LYS A 14 -0.65 -4.73 2.90
CA LYS A 14 -1.80 -4.32 2.07
C LYS A 14 -1.35 -3.81 0.71
N ASP A 15 -0.14 -3.27 0.59
CA ASP A 15 0.49 -2.86 -0.67
C ASP A 15 0.58 -4.01 -1.69
N THR A 16 1.02 -5.19 -1.24
CA THR A 16 1.07 -6.39 -2.08
C THR A 16 -0.31 -6.82 -2.55
N ILE A 17 -1.32 -6.73 -1.66
CA ILE A 17 -2.70 -7.06 -1.98
C ILE A 17 -3.27 -6.08 -3.01
N LEU A 18 -3.06 -4.78 -2.82
CA LEU A 18 -3.57 -3.74 -3.72
C LEU A 18 -2.92 -3.80 -5.11
N GLU A 19 -1.65 -4.16 -5.18
CA GLU A 19 -0.93 -4.23 -6.45
C GLU A 19 -1.17 -5.55 -7.20
N ASN A 20 -1.18 -6.69 -6.48
CA ASN A 20 -1.18 -8.02 -7.11
C ASN A 20 -2.28 -8.95 -6.58
N GLY A 21 -3.16 -8.48 -5.72
CA GLY A 21 -4.03 -9.32 -4.91
C GLY A 21 -5.13 -10.05 -5.66
N THR A 22 -4.85 -11.28 -6.04
CA THR A 22 -5.83 -12.21 -6.61
C THR A 22 -5.64 -13.61 -6.01
N GLY A 23 -6.69 -14.43 -5.99
CA GLY A 23 -6.59 -15.86 -5.68
C GLY A 23 -6.44 -16.24 -4.20
N PHE A 24 -6.68 -15.31 -3.26
CA PHE A 24 -6.71 -15.57 -1.81
C PHE A 24 -7.75 -14.69 -1.11
N TYR A 25 -8.05 -15.00 0.15
CA TYR A 25 -8.91 -14.17 0.99
C TYR A 25 -8.09 -13.33 1.97
N GLU A 26 -8.42 -12.05 2.08
CA GLU A 26 -7.95 -11.19 3.15
C GLU A 26 -8.87 -11.40 4.37
N ILE A 27 -8.29 -11.87 5.50
CA ILE A 27 -9.03 -12.29 6.67
C ILE A 27 -9.07 -11.20 7.73
N LEU A 28 -7.90 -10.59 8.05
CA LEU A 28 -7.75 -9.70 9.19
C LEU A 28 -6.69 -8.62 8.95
N ASP A 29 -7.00 -7.38 9.35
CA ASP A 29 -6.02 -6.33 9.53
C ASP A 29 -5.30 -6.51 10.88
N LEU A 30 -4.01 -6.80 10.83
CA LEU A 30 -3.20 -7.06 12.02
C LEU A 30 -2.83 -5.79 12.81
N GLY A 31 -3.04 -4.59 12.21
CA GLY A 31 -2.90 -3.31 12.89
C GLY A 31 -1.47 -2.84 13.16
N PHE A 32 -0.47 -3.49 12.56
CA PHE A 32 0.93 -3.08 12.61
C PHE A 32 1.52 -2.89 11.18
N GLY A 33 2.76 -2.40 11.09
CA GLY A 33 3.37 -2.05 9.81
C GLY A 33 2.59 -0.95 9.07
N LYS A 34 2.07 0.02 9.83
CA LYS A 34 1.23 1.09 9.28
C LYS A 34 2.05 2.09 8.49
N CYS A 35 1.71 2.23 7.23
CA CYS A 35 2.20 3.23 6.31
C CYS A 35 1.07 3.58 5.31
N ARG A 36 1.38 4.29 4.25
CA ARG A 36 0.39 4.61 3.21
C ARG A 36 1.04 4.72 1.85
N PHE A 37 0.28 4.47 0.81
CA PHE A 37 0.61 4.99 -0.51
C PHE A 37 0.29 6.48 -0.55
N ALA A 38 1.20 7.25 -1.11
CA ALA A 38 1.00 8.67 -1.34
C ALA A 38 1.48 9.09 -2.73
N LEU A 39 0.77 10.05 -3.30
CA LEU A 39 1.24 10.84 -4.43
C LEU A 39 2.19 11.90 -3.87
N ALA A 40 3.40 11.96 -4.39
CA ALA A 40 4.40 12.93 -3.99
C ALA A 40 5.08 13.57 -5.20
N GLY A 41 5.50 14.80 -5.07
CA GLY A 41 6.15 15.54 -6.17
C GLY A 41 7.04 16.66 -5.66
N PRO A 42 7.76 17.34 -6.58
CA PRO A 42 8.62 18.46 -6.23
C PRO A 42 7.86 19.56 -5.51
N LYS A 43 8.47 20.12 -4.47
CA LYS A 43 7.95 21.31 -3.81
C LYS A 43 7.74 22.45 -4.80
N ASN A 44 6.70 23.22 -4.59
CA ASN A 44 6.34 24.39 -5.42
C ASN A 44 5.88 24.05 -6.85
N ARG A 45 5.51 22.81 -7.14
CA ARG A 45 4.82 22.44 -8.37
C ARG A 45 3.38 22.01 -8.08
N ASP A 46 2.43 22.67 -8.70
CA ASP A 46 1.03 22.27 -8.66
C ASP A 46 0.81 21.08 -9.63
N PHE A 47 0.76 19.87 -9.07
CA PHE A 47 0.55 18.67 -9.87
C PHE A 47 -0.84 18.66 -10.53
N PHE A 48 -1.86 19.14 -9.85
CA PHE A 48 -3.25 19.13 -10.37
C PHE A 48 -3.54 20.29 -11.30
N GLY A 49 -2.70 21.31 -11.34
CA GLY A 49 -2.87 22.48 -12.19
C GLY A 49 -2.41 22.27 -13.64
N GLY A 50 -2.97 23.10 -14.53
CA GLY A 50 -2.60 23.14 -15.94
C GLY A 50 -3.26 22.05 -16.80
N TYR A 51 -3.10 22.19 -18.12
CA TYR A 51 -3.70 21.30 -19.13
C TYR A 51 -2.70 20.30 -19.72
N SER A 52 -1.47 20.26 -19.25
CA SER A 52 -0.45 19.34 -19.75
C SER A 52 -0.69 17.92 -19.23
N ALA A 53 -0.48 16.92 -20.09
CA ALA A 53 -0.47 15.52 -19.69
C ALA A 53 0.58 15.32 -18.60
N LYS A 54 0.20 14.69 -17.50
CA LYS A 54 1.07 14.41 -16.35
C LYS A 54 1.66 13.01 -16.46
N THR A 55 2.82 12.82 -15.85
CA THR A 55 3.48 11.53 -15.76
C THR A 55 3.76 11.18 -14.30
N ILE A 56 3.38 9.98 -13.89
CA ILE A 56 3.66 9.43 -12.55
C ILE A 56 4.61 8.24 -12.69
N ALA A 57 5.72 8.25 -11.95
CA ALA A 57 6.60 7.10 -11.83
C ALA A 57 6.27 6.32 -10.55
N THR A 58 6.31 4.98 -10.62
CA THR A 58 5.93 4.13 -9.49
C THR A 58 6.44 2.70 -9.64
N LYS A 59 6.61 1.99 -8.52
CA LYS A 59 6.74 0.52 -8.47
C LYS A 59 5.38 -0.19 -8.51
N TYR A 60 4.30 0.55 -8.31
CA TYR A 60 2.93 0.06 -8.07
C TYR A 60 1.96 0.58 -9.14
N PRO A 61 2.11 0.13 -10.40
CA PRO A 61 1.31 0.66 -11.51
C PRO A 61 -0.19 0.38 -11.38
N ASN A 62 -0.60 -0.74 -10.76
CA ASN A 62 -2.01 -1.07 -10.59
C ASN A 62 -2.67 -0.18 -9.53
N VAL A 63 -2.01 0.01 -8.38
CA VAL A 63 -2.45 0.96 -7.35
C VAL A 63 -2.57 2.37 -7.92
N THR A 64 -1.57 2.81 -8.68
CA THR A 64 -1.54 4.14 -9.29
C THR A 64 -2.65 4.31 -10.32
N ARG A 65 -2.91 3.28 -11.15
CA ARG A 65 -4.00 3.31 -12.15
C ARG A 65 -5.35 3.48 -11.49
N ASN A 66 -5.65 2.68 -10.47
CA ASN A 66 -6.91 2.78 -9.73
C ASN A 66 -7.10 4.18 -9.14
N TYR A 67 -6.05 4.74 -8.54
CA TYR A 67 -6.09 6.10 -7.97
C TYR A 67 -6.38 7.18 -9.04
N VAL A 68 -5.69 7.16 -10.17
CA VAL A 68 -5.90 8.19 -11.21
C VAL A 68 -7.26 8.03 -11.90
N GLU A 69 -7.76 6.81 -12.07
CA GLU A 69 -9.10 6.52 -12.59
C GLU A 69 -10.20 7.05 -11.64
N GLU A 70 -10.09 6.81 -10.34
CA GLU A 70 -11.01 7.33 -9.33
C GLU A 70 -11.04 8.87 -9.30
N LYS A 71 -9.90 9.51 -9.54
CA LYS A 71 -9.80 10.98 -9.63
C LYS A 71 -10.20 11.53 -11.01
N GLY A 72 -10.48 10.67 -12.00
CA GLY A 72 -10.80 11.09 -13.37
C GLY A 72 -9.64 11.79 -14.08
N MET A 73 -8.39 11.43 -13.75
CA MET A 73 -7.20 12.04 -14.33
C MET A 73 -6.67 11.22 -15.50
N ASP A 74 -6.24 11.92 -16.57
CA ASP A 74 -5.48 11.32 -17.66
C ASP A 74 -3.98 11.49 -17.39
N VAL A 75 -3.32 10.38 -16.99
CA VAL A 75 -1.93 10.37 -16.54
C VAL A 75 -1.17 9.22 -17.19
N ARG A 76 0.03 9.51 -17.67
CA ARG A 76 0.96 8.47 -18.11
C ARG A 76 1.64 7.85 -16.90
N ILE A 77 1.55 6.53 -16.75
CA ILE A 77 2.21 5.78 -15.67
C ILE A 77 3.49 5.13 -16.21
N ILE A 78 4.61 5.37 -15.53
CA ILE A 78 5.91 4.75 -15.82
C ILE A 78 6.28 3.84 -14.67
N LYS A 79 6.43 2.54 -14.96
CA LYS A 79 6.93 1.58 -13.98
C LYS A 79 8.46 1.71 -13.84
N ILE A 80 8.93 1.85 -12.60
CA ILE A 80 10.36 1.92 -12.24
C ILE A 80 10.65 0.90 -11.16
N GLU A 81 11.72 0.10 -11.35
CA GLU A 81 12.17 -0.94 -10.40
C GLU A 81 13.36 -0.44 -9.56
N GLY A 82 13.35 0.74 -9.05
CA GLY A 82 14.49 1.30 -8.31
C GLY A 82 14.07 2.42 -7.38
N SER A 83 14.96 3.38 -7.18
CA SER A 83 14.74 4.60 -6.41
C SER A 83 13.78 5.53 -7.15
N VAL A 84 12.50 5.35 -6.89
CA VAL A 84 11.39 6.07 -7.59
C VAL A 84 11.48 7.57 -7.33
N GLU A 85 11.95 7.97 -6.14
CA GLU A 85 12.13 9.37 -5.72
C GLU A 85 13.07 10.18 -6.62
N LEU A 86 13.93 9.50 -7.38
CA LEU A 86 14.82 10.16 -8.34
C LEU A 86 14.12 10.55 -9.64
N ALA A 87 13.01 9.93 -9.99
CA ALA A 87 12.36 10.14 -11.28
C ALA A 87 11.96 11.60 -11.54
N PRO A 88 11.35 12.34 -10.59
CA PRO A 88 11.05 13.75 -10.78
C PRO A 88 12.31 14.63 -10.89
N LEU A 89 13.37 14.28 -10.16
CA LEU A 89 14.64 15.03 -10.18
C LEU A 89 15.35 14.91 -11.53
N LEU A 90 15.21 13.75 -12.17
CA LEU A 90 15.79 13.48 -13.49
C LEU A 90 14.87 13.92 -14.65
N GLY A 91 13.72 14.51 -14.35
CA GLY A 91 12.75 14.94 -15.36
C GLY A 91 12.02 13.79 -16.06
N LEU A 92 12.02 12.59 -15.48
CA LEU A 92 11.33 11.41 -16.03
C LEU A 92 9.83 11.40 -15.71
N SER A 93 9.43 12.08 -14.63
CA SER A 93 8.03 12.18 -14.23
C SER A 93 7.74 13.49 -13.51
N ASP A 94 6.46 13.87 -13.45
CA ASP A 94 6.00 15.05 -12.72
C ASP A 94 5.82 14.74 -11.23
N ALA A 95 5.45 13.51 -10.91
CA ALA A 95 5.23 13.02 -9.54
C ALA A 95 5.55 11.53 -9.45
N ILE A 96 5.45 11.00 -8.23
CA ILE A 96 5.58 9.57 -7.93
C ILE A 96 4.39 9.10 -7.10
N VAL A 97 4.08 7.81 -7.18
CA VAL A 97 3.28 7.11 -6.17
C VAL A 97 4.18 6.07 -5.51
N ASP A 98 4.36 6.19 -4.22
CA ASP A 98 5.20 5.28 -3.44
C ASP A 98 4.68 5.12 -2.02
N ILE A 99 5.27 4.15 -1.28
CA ILE A 99 4.97 3.92 0.13
C ILE A 99 5.67 4.97 0.98
N VAL A 100 4.91 5.59 1.87
CA VAL A 100 5.38 6.62 2.78
C VAL A 100 5.03 6.26 4.21
N GLU A 101 6.04 6.15 5.07
CA GLU A 101 5.87 6.01 6.51
C GLU A 101 6.00 7.37 7.19
N THR A 102 7.18 7.95 7.24
CA THR A 102 7.47 9.26 7.86
C THR A 102 7.61 10.40 6.87
N GLY A 103 7.91 10.08 5.62
CA GLY A 103 8.19 11.06 4.56
C GLY A 103 9.60 11.66 4.59
N SER A 104 10.52 11.15 5.43
CA SER A 104 11.90 11.65 5.50
C SER A 104 12.63 11.52 4.17
N THR A 105 12.56 10.36 3.51
CA THR A 105 13.18 10.12 2.21
C THR A 105 12.67 11.09 1.13
N LEU A 106 11.37 11.39 1.14
CA LEU A 106 10.81 12.38 0.22
C LEU A 106 11.43 13.76 0.44
N LYS A 107 11.49 14.21 1.70
CA LYS A 107 12.07 15.52 2.06
C LYS A 107 13.53 15.65 1.69
N GLU A 108 14.31 14.59 1.89
CA GLU A 108 15.74 14.52 1.52
C GLU A 108 15.95 14.70 0.01
N ASN A 109 14.97 14.26 -0.79
CA ASN A 109 14.97 14.39 -2.25
C ASN A 109 14.16 15.61 -2.75
N GLY A 110 13.82 16.56 -1.90
CA GLY A 110 13.10 17.77 -2.28
C GLY A 110 11.65 17.54 -2.72
N LEU A 111 11.08 16.39 -2.35
CA LEU A 111 9.69 16.02 -2.63
C LEU A 111 8.80 16.27 -1.40
N GLU A 112 7.53 16.45 -1.64
CA GLU A 112 6.50 16.51 -0.61
C GLU A 112 5.28 15.69 -0.99
N VAL A 113 4.53 15.24 0.01
CA VAL A 113 3.25 14.54 -0.20
C VAL A 113 2.23 15.53 -0.73
N ILE A 114 1.60 15.17 -1.85
CA ILE A 114 0.55 15.94 -2.51
C ILE A 114 -0.83 15.43 -2.10
N ASP A 115 -1.00 14.09 -2.07
CA ASP A 115 -2.26 13.45 -1.72
C ASP A 115 -2.01 12.04 -1.15
N ASP A 116 -2.87 11.58 -0.24
CA ASP A 116 -2.85 10.22 0.27
C ASP A 116 -3.67 9.32 -0.66
N VAL A 117 -3.08 8.22 -1.10
CA VAL A 117 -3.69 7.29 -2.05
C VAL A 117 -4.43 6.15 -1.35
N ALA A 118 -3.75 5.42 -0.46
CA ALA A 118 -4.37 4.33 0.28
C ALA A 118 -3.58 4.00 1.57
N PRO A 119 -4.26 3.67 2.68
CA PRO A 119 -3.60 3.19 3.88
C PRO A 119 -3.07 1.76 3.69
N ILE A 120 -1.93 1.47 4.33
CA ILE A 120 -1.27 0.17 4.32
C ILE A 120 -1.09 -0.31 5.75
N SER A 121 -1.32 -1.60 5.98
CA SER A 121 -0.94 -2.32 7.19
C SER A 121 -0.74 -3.81 6.87
N ALA A 122 -0.17 -4.56 7.82
CA ALA A 122 -0.03 -6.00 7.68
C ALA A 122 -1.40 -6.70 7.73
N ARG A 123 -1.60 -7.66 6.84
CA ARG A 123 -2.86 -8.41 6.68
C ARG A 123 -2.63 -9.91 6.78
N LEU A 124 -3.53 -10.59 7.48
CA LEU A 124 -3.63 -12.04 7.43
C LEU A 124 -4.41 -12.42 6.17
N ILE A 125 -3.83 -13.29 5.35
CA ILE A 125 -4.48 -13.84 4.15
C ILE A 125 -4.58 -15.35 4.23
N ALA A 126 -5.56 -15.93 3.55
CA ALA A 126 -5.78 -17.37 3.49
C ALA A 126 -5.94 -17.87 2.05
N ASN A 127 -5.44 -19.07 1.80
CA ASN A 127 -5.73 -19.78 0.56
C ASN A 127 -7.22 -20.11 0.48
N VAL A 128 -7.79 -20.00 -0.72
CA VAL A 128 -9.24 -20.20 -0.98
C VAL A 128 -9.71 -21.61 -0.60
N ALA A 129 -8.95 -22.64 -0.97
CA ALA A 129 -9.29 -24.02 -0.66
C ALA A 129 -9.13 -24.32 0.84
N SER A 130 -8.04 -23.86 1.45
CA SER A 130 -7.77 -24.01 2.88
C SER A 130 -8.85 -23.36 3.73
N LEU A 131 -9.31 -22.16 3.36
CA LEU A 131 -10.41 -21.49 4.08
C LEU A 131 -11.71 -22.30 4.03
N LYS A 132 -11.98 -23.01 2.93
CA LYS A 132 -13.16 -23.89 2.82
C LYS A 132 -13.01 -25.17 3.61
N LEU A 133 -11.84 -25.80 3.56
CA LEU A 133 -11.58 -27.12 4.15
C LEU A 133 -11.30 -27.04 5.66
N ARG A 134 -10.72 -25.95 6.13
CA ARG A 134 -10.26 -25.73 7.51
C ARG A 134 -10.84 -24.46 8.13
N LYS A 135 -12.08 -24.15 7.76
CA LYS A 135 -12.74 -22.90 8.12
C LYS A 135 -12.66 -22.59 9.63
N GLN A 136 -13.08 -23.55 10.46
CA GLN A 136 -13.13 -23.38 11.91
C GLN A 136 -11.74 -23.08 12.51
N GLU A 137 -10.71 -23.82 12.10
CA GLU A 137 -9.35 -23.64 12.58
C GLU A 137 -8.79 -22.24 12.22
N ILE A 138 -9.12 -21.76 11.01
CA ILE A 138 -8.68 -20.45 10.52
C ILE A 138 -9.42 -19.31 11.24
N GLU A 139 -10.73 -19.46 11.44
CA GLU A 139 -11.53 -18.49 12.20
C GLU A 139 -11.07 -18.42 13.65
N ASP A 140 -10.87 -19.54 14.34
CA ASP A 140 -10.36 -19.59 15.72
C ASP A 140 -8.98 -18.90 15.85
N LEU A 141 -8.10 -19.09 14.86
CA LEU A 141 -6.81 -18.41 14.84
C LEU A 141 -6.97 -16.91 14.64
N ALA A 142 -7.80 -16.49 13.68
CA ALA A 142 -8.06 -15.08 13.39
C ALA A 142 -8.65 -14.37 14.63
N ASP A 143 -9.61 -14.96 15.31
CA ASP A 143 -10.22 -14.43 16.53
C ASP A 143 -9.20 -14.25 17.65
N ARG A 144 -8.30 -15.23 17.83
CA ARG A 144 -7.20 -15.13 18.81
C ARG A 144 -6.22 -14.01 18.46
N MET A 145 -5.90 -13.83 17.19
CA MET A 145 -5.02 -12.74 16.72
C MET A 145 -5.68 -11.38 16.92
N GLU A 146 -6.98 -11.25 16.67
CA GLU A 146 -7.73 -10.02 16.87
C GLU A 146 -7.85 -9.65 18.37
N ALA A 147 -8.08 -10.63 19.23
CA ALA A 147 -8.06 -10.44 20.69
C ALA A 147 -6.69 -9.98 21.18
N ALA A 148 -5.60 -10.57 20.67
CA ALA A 148 -4.24 -10.17 21.00
C ALA A 148 -3.93 -8.74 20.54
N LYS A 149 -4.35 -8.36 19.31
CA LYS A 149 -4.24 -7.00 18.78
C LYS A 149 -4.92 -5.99 19.69
N SER A 150 -6.16 -6.26 20.11
CA SER A 150 -6.94 -5.39 20.98
C SER A 150 -6.29 -5.21 22.35
N SER A 151 -5.70 -6.27 22.92
CA SER A 151 -4.98 -6.19 24.19
C SER A 151 -3.69 -5.37 24.11
N LEU A 152 -2.96 -5.46 22.98
CA LEU A 152 -1.75 -4.66 22.75
C LEU A 152 -2.06 -3.17 22.54
N GLN A 153 -3.17 -2.85 21.91
CA GLN A 153 -3.61 -1.46 21.74
C GLN A 153 -3.94 -0.81 23.08
N ARG A 154 -4.71 -1.47 23.95
CA ARG A 154 -5.02 -0.97 25.30
C ARG A 154 -3.77 -0.70 26.12
N LYS A 155 -2.79 -1.62 26.12
CA LYS A 155 -1.52 -1.43 26.84
C LYS A 155 -0.70 -0.24 26.34
N LYS A 156 -0.79 0.09 25.03
CA LYS A 156 -0.13 1.27 24.47
C LYS A 156 -0.83 2.58 24.85
N GLU A 157 -2.12 2.56 25.06
CA GLU A 157 -2.90 3.71 25.51
C GLU A 157 -2.69 4.00 27.00
N GLU A 158 -2.60 2.95 27.82
CA GLU A 158 -2.33 3.05 29.26
C GLU A 158 -0.89 3.48 29.60
N SER A 159 0.04 3.36 28.63
CA SER A 159 1.47 3.73 28.82
C SER A 159 1.83 5.11 28.25
N ARG A 160 0.84 5.90 27.83
CA ARG A 160 0.97 7.28 27.34
C ARG A 160 0.42 8.27 28.35
#